data_e49c1925e2c28ef714aba752b27144e4
#
_entry.id   e49c1925e2c28ef714aba752b27144e4
#
_cell.length_a   1.000
_cell.length_b   1.000
_cell.length_c   1.000
_cell.angle_alpha   90.00
_cell.angle_beta   90.00
_cell.angle_gamma   90.00
#
_symmetry.space_group_name_H-M   'P 1'
#
loop_
_entity.id
_entity.type
_entity.pdbx_description
1 polymer ?
#
loop_
_entity_poly.entity_id
_entity_poly.type
_entity_poly.pdbx_seq_one_letter_code
_entity_poly.pdbx_strand_id
1 'polypeptide(L)'
;MQTAAVATGIGNTLGNKGGVGLRCSVGSTSLLFVNAHLSAHQHAVAQRNADFHRIEAQLPLQPAGRVSLRRHLEASVSERGFDALVWLGDLNYRIDANRAMVDALLAPADERARAAPTWRGEGAHWEESRAVLLANDQLRRQMAEGAAFAGYSEGEILFHPTYKFDSKVHTEYDRSEKQRIPAYTDRVLYRGGGVELLRYAACESLLTSDHRPVTAEFRLHYHPIPAPARTDRAVPAKSGQTSSVCAVM
;
A
#
# COMPACT_ATOMS: atom_id res chain seq x y z
N MET A 1 -1.34 4.09 -21.62
CA MET A 1 -1.09 3.16 -20.53
C MET A 1 0.18 2.40 -20.81
N GLN A 2 1.07 2.22 -19.83
CA GLN A 2 2.33 1.46 -19.94
C GLN A 2 2.55 0.66 -18.65
N THR A 3 3.16 -0.52 -18.78
CA THR A 3 3.50 -1.38 -17.65
C THR A 3 4.98 -1.75 -17.71
N ALA A 4 5.55 -1.99 -16.54
CA ALA A 4 6.91 -2.49 -16.39
C ALA A 4 7.03 -3.26 -15.08
N ALA A 5 8.07 -4.08 -14.94
CA ALA A 5 8.32 -4.86 -13.74
C ALA A 5 9.79 -4.85 -13.37
N VAL A 6 10.07 -4.98 -12.07
CA VAL A 6 11.41 -5.14 -11.50
C VAL A 6 11.40 -6.33 -10.55
N ALA A 7 12.22 -7.34 -10.80
CA ALA A 7 12.37 -8.48 -9.92
C ALA A 7 13.34 -8.15 -8.77
N THR A 8 13.03 -8.59 -7.56
CA THR A 8 13.88 -8.47 -6.37
C THR A 8 14.11 -9.81 -5.67
N GLY A 9 13.61 -10.91 -6.25
CA GLY A 9 13.82 -12.26 -5.73
C GLY A 9 15.28 -12.71 -5.77
N ILE A 10 15.54 -13.97 -5.49
CA ILE A 10 16.88 -14.55 -5.38
C ILE A 10 17.75 -14.15 -6.58
N GLY A 11 18.90 -13.57 -6.31
CA GLY A 11 19.82 -13.04 -7.34
C GLY A 11 19.24 -11.85 -8.11
N ASN A 12 18.16 -11.23 -7.62
CA ASN A 12 17.43 -10.15 -8.31
C ASN A 12 16.88 -10.53 -9.70
N THR A 13 16.68 -11.82 -9.94
CA THR A 13 16.20 -12.37 -11.21
C THR A 13 14.98 -13.25 -11.07
N LEU A 14 14.83 -13.93 -9.93
CA LEU A 14 13.66 -14.77 -9.68
C LEU A 14 12.40 -13.91 -9.48
N GLY A 15 11.37 -14.15 -10.30
CA GLY A 15 10.13 -13.37 -10.34
C GLY A 15 9.15 -13.61 -9.19
N ASN A 16 9.59 -14.24 -8.08
CA ASN A 16 8.74 -14.49 -6.90
C ASN A 16 8.64 -13.29 -5.95
N LYS A 17 9.45 -12.27 -6.11
CA LYS A 17 9.44 -10.99 -5.41
C LYS A 17 9.78 -9.86 -6.38
N GLY A 18 9.21 -8.68 -6.13
CA GLY A 18 9.45 -7.51 -6.97
C GLY A 18 8.29 -6.53 -6.97
N GLY A 19 8.29 -5.63 -7.94
CA GLY A 19 7.24 -4.66 -8.19
C GLY A 19 6.83 -4.61 -9.65
N VAL A 20 5.53 -4.45 -9.88
CA VAL A 20 4.93 -4.20 -11.19
C VAL A 20 4.35 -2.80 -11.19
N GLY A 21 4.80 -1.96 -12.10
CA GLY A 21 4.31 -0.60 -12.29
C GLY A 21 3.30 -0.51 -13.43
N LEU A 22 2.26 0.26 -13.22
CA LEU A 22 1.28 0.68 -14.22
C LEU A 22 1.26 2.20 -14.28
N ARG A 23 1.64 2.77 -15.41
CA ARG A 23 1.49 4.18 -15.71
C ARG A 23 0.24 4.41 -16.56
N CYS A 24 -0.57 5.39 -16.17
CA CYS A 24 -1.67 5.92 -16.98
C CYS A 24 -1.79 7.44 -16.82
N SER A 25 -2.74 8.04 -17.54
CA SER A 25 -3.08 9.46 -17.40
C SER A 25 -4.60 9.63 -17.45
N VAL A 26 -5.11 10.57 -16.66
CA VAL A 26 -6.48 11.07 -16.70
C VAL A 26 -6.42 12.55 -17.05
N GLY A 27 -6.93 12.93 -18.23
CA GLY A 27 -6.62 14.23 -18.77
C GLY A 27 -5.10 14.41 -18.98
N SER A 28 -4.54 15.50 -18.50
CA SER A 28 -3.08 15.74 -18.47
C SER A 28 -2.40 15.26 -17.19
N THR A 29 -3.17 14.75 -16.22
CA THR A 29 -2.66 14.25 -14.93
C THR A 29 -2.06 12.87 -15.09
N SER A 30 -0.80 12.72 -14.72
CA SER A 30 -0.02 11.47 -14.81
C SER A 30 -0.11 10.66 -13.52
N LEU A 31 -0.46 9.38 -13.63
CA LEU A 31 -0.62 8.45 -12.52
C LEU A 31 0.36 7.29 -12.64
N LEU A 32 0.91 6.87 -11.51
CA LEU A 32 1.69 5.65 -11.38
C LEU A 32 1.16 4.79 -10.24
N PHE A 33 0.85 3.54 -10.53
CA PHE A 33 0.58 2.50 -9.56
C PHE A 33 1.73 1.52 -9.53
N VAL A 34 2.21 1.17 -8.34
CA VAL A 34 3.24 0.14 -8.15
C VAL A 34 2.68 -0.91 -7.21
N ASN A 35 2.42 -2.11 -7.72
CA ASN A 35 2.07 -3.26 -6.90
C ASN A 35 3.34 -4.06 -6.61
N ALA A 36 3.65 -4.27 -5.32
CA ALA A 36 4.88 -4.93 -4.91
C ALA A 36 4.61 -6.11 -3.95
N HIS A 37 5.44 -7.14 -4.09
CA HIS A 37 5.57 -8.21 -3.12
C HIS A 37 7.03 -8.26 -2.66
N LEU A 38 7.31 -7.66 -1.49
CA LEU A 38 8.66 -7.51 -0.96
C LEU A 38 9.11 -8.73 -0.17
N SER A 39 10.38 -8.75 0.20
CA SER A 39 11.04 -9.87 0.89
C SER A 39 10.33 -10.24 2.19
N ALA A 40 10.04 -11.54 2.34
CA ALA A 40 9.36 -12.11 3.50
C ALA A 40 10.30 -12.21 4.72
N HIS A 41 9.76 -12.72 5.82
CA HIS A 41 10.38 -12.99 7.13
C HIS A 41 10.47 -11.80 8.07
N GLN A 42 10.34 -12.12 9.38
CA GLN A 42 10.29 -11.15 10.47
C GLN A 42 11.49 -10.18 10.47
N HIS A 43 12.69 -10.70 10.32
CA HIS A 43 13.93 -9.93 10.45
C HIS A 43 14.43 -9.29 9.15
N ALA A 44 13.69 -9.43 8.04
CA ALA A 44 14.17 -9.02 6.72
C ALA A 44 13.87 -7.52 6.42
N VAL A 45 13.86 -6.62 7.41
CA VAL A 45 13.56 -5.19 7.22
C VAL A 45 14.51 -4.55 6.22
N ALA A 46 15.83 -4.73 6.41
CA ALA A 46 16.83 -4.16 5.50
C ALA A 46 16.66 -4.67 4.05
N GLN A 47 16.27 -5.95 3.89
CA GLN A 47 16.02 -6.51 2.55
C GLN A 47 14.77 -5.89 1.92
N ARG A 48 13.68 -5.68 2.66
CA ARG A 48 12.49 -4.99 2.16
C ARG A 48 12.80 -3.55 1.74
N ASN A 49 13.59 -2.83 2.53
CA ASN A 49 14.05 -1.48 2.18
C ASN A 49 14.88 -1.52 0.88
N ALA A 50 15.78 -2.50 0.74
CA ALA A 50 16.58 -2.67 -0.47
C ALA A 50 15.71 -3.02 -1.70
N ASP A 51 14.68 -3.88 -1.53
CA ASP A 51 13.72 -4.19 -2.58
C ASP A 51 12.98 -2.93 -3.04
N PHE A 52 12.48 -2.12 -2.09
CA PHE A 52 11.83 -0.85 -2.37
C PHE A 52 12.75 0.08 -3.18
N HIS A 53 13.97 0.34 -2.70
CA HIS A 53 14.91 1.21 -3.37
C HIS A 53 15.29 0.70 -4.76
N ARG A 54 15.42 -0.61 -4.93
CA ARG A 54 15.66 -1.22 -6.23
C ARG A 54 14.52 -0.96 -7.22
N ILE A 55 13.27 -1.17 -6.78
CA ILE A 55 12.09 -0.91 -7.62
C ILE A 55 12.02 0.58 -7.97
N GLU A 56 12.21 1.48 -6.99
CA GLU A 56 12.24 2.93 -7.19
C GLU A 56 13.31 3.35 -8.22
N ALA A 57 14.50 2.77 -8.16
CA ALA A 57 15.59 3.11 -9.07
C ALA A 57 15.40 2.54 -10.47
N GLN A 58 14.89 1.31 -10.57
CA GLN A 58 14.96 0.54 -11.82
C GLN A 58 13.65 0.46 -12.61
N LEU A 59 12.49 0.83 -12.03
CA LEU A 59 11.22 0.78 -12.76
C LEU A 59 11.24 1.80 -13.92
N PRO A 60 11.20 1.37 -15.21
CA PRO A 60 11.48 2.26 -16.34
C PRO A 60 10.23 3.01 -16.82
N LEU A 61 9.43 3.57 -15.91
CA LEU A 61 8.22 4.32 -16.21
C LEU A 61 8.42 5.81 -15.97
N GLN A 62 7.84 6.64 -16.86
CA GLN A 62 7.93 8.10 -16.80
C GLN A 62 6.56 8.74 -17.09
N PRO A 63 6.25 9.96 -16.56
CA PRO A 63 5.05 10.69 -16.92
C PRO A 63 4.91 10.91 -18.43
N ALA A 64 3.67 10.97 -18.92
CA ALA A 64 3.41 11.24 -20.34
C ALA A 64 3.86 12.65 -20.71
N GLY A 65 4.38 12.80 -21.94
CA GLY A 65 4.71 14.11 -22.52
C GLY A 65 5.97 14.79 -21.96
N ARG A 66 6.66 14.21 -20.98
CA ARG A 66 7.95 14.72 -20.52
C ARG A 66 9.07 14.06 -21.34
N VAL A 67 9.79 14.86 -22.09
CA VAL A 67 11.01 14.42 -22.78
C VAL A 67 12.04 14.12 -21.73
N SER A 68 12.52 12.87 -21.73
CA SER A 68 13.56 12.43 -20.82
C SER A 68 14.89 13.12 -21.16
N LEU A 69 15.24 14.14 -20.43
CA LEU A 69 16.64 14.50 -20.30
C LEU A 69 17.32 13.41 -19.48
N ARG A 70 18.54 13.02 -19.81
CA ARG A 70 19.33 11.95 -19.17
C ARG A 70 19.28 11.98 -17.63
N ARG A 71 19.17 13.16 -17.04
CA ARG A 71 18.97 13.41 -15.59
C ARG A 71 17.72 12.74 -15.01
N HIS A 72 16.64 12.57 -15.78
CA HIS A 72 15.40 11.96 -15.29
C HIS A 72 15.46 10.42 -15.29
N LEU A 73 16.41 9.81 -15.99
CA LEU A 73 16.62 8.35 -15.98
C LEU A 73 17.38 7.89 -14.73
N GLU A 74 18.14 8.80 -14.11
CA GLU A 74 18.89 8.52 -12.87
C GLU A 74 18.07 8.81 -11.60
N ALA A 75 16.95 9.54 -11.74
CA ALA A 75 16.03 9.82 -10.64
C ALA A 75 15.19 8.59 -10.29
N SER A 76 14.88 8.42 -9.00
CA SER A 76 13.92 7.42 -8.54
C SER A 76 12.52 7.68 -9.12
N VAL A 77 11.67 6.66 -9.19
CA VAL A 77 10.31 6.77 -9.76
C VAL A 77 9.51 7.85 -9.05
N SER A 78 9.64 7.98 -7.73
CA SER A 78 8.97 9.02 -6.94
C SER A 78 9.45 10.45 -7.25
N GLU A 79 10.65 10.61 -7.82
CA GLU A 79 11.23 11.91 -8.18
C GLU A 79 10.96 12.29 -9.64
N ARG A 80 10.49 11.37 -10.48
CA ARG A 80 10.24 11.60 -11.92
C ARG A 80 9.08 12.55 -12.21
N GLY A 81 8.38 13.01 -11.17
CA GLY A 81 7.35 14.05 -11.28
C GLY A 81 6.01 13.53 -11.83
N PHE A 82 5.60 12.36 -11.43
CA PHE A 82 4.21 11.93 -11.52
C PHE A 82 3.33 12.82 -10.63
N ASP A 83 2.12 13.12 -11.10
CA ASP A 83 1.18 13.96 -10.34
C ASP A 83 0.57 13.18 -9.17
N ALA A 84 0.40 11.86 -9.34
CA ALA A 84 -0.02 10.94 -8.28
C ALA A 84 0.68 9.58 -8.40
N LEU A 85 1.11 9.06 -7.24
CA LEU A 85 1.72 7.74 -7.09
C LEU A 85 0.96 6.95 -6.04
N VAL A 86 0.70 5.69 -6.33
CA VAL A 86 0.12 4.73 -5.37
C VAL A 86 0.99 3.49 -5.35
N TRP A 87 1.55 3.20 -4.18
CA TRP A 87 2.24 1.94 -3.88
C TRP A 87 1.32 1.04 -3.09
N LEU A 88 1.15 -0.20 -3.52
CA LEU A 88 0.30 -1.18 -2.88
C LEU A 88 0.92 -2.58 -2.96
N GLY A 89 0.42 -3.52 -2.17
CA GLY A 89 0.83 -4.91 -2.23
C GLY A 89 1.17 -5.51 -0.88
N ASP A 90 1.62 -6.75 -0.90
CA ASP A 90 2.23 -7.40 0.25
C ASP A 90 3.65 -6.84 0.46
N LEU A 91 3.72 -5.73 1.20
CA LEU A 91 4.98 -5.08 1.52
C LEU A 91 5.79 -5.83 2.59
N ASN A 92 5.19 -6.87 3.21
CA ASN A 92 5.81 -7.83 4.11
C ASN A 92 6.45 -7.24 5.38
N TYR A 93 6.26 -5.94 5.69
CA TYR A 93 6.67 -5.41 6.97
C TYR A 93 5.85 -6.02 8.11
N ARG A 94 6.49 -6.23 9.24
CA ARG A 94 5.93 -6.99 10.36
C ARG A 94 5.76 -6.10 11.59
N ILE A 95 5.24 -6.70 12.67
CA ILE A 95 5.17 -6.08 13.98
C ILE A 95 6.35 -6.59 14.82
N ASP A 96 7.17 -5.70 15.37
CA ASP A 96 8.30 -6.02 16.23
C ASP A 96 7.81 -6.34 17.65
N ALA A 97 7.23 -7.53 17.80
CA ALA A 97 6.74 -8.09 19.04
C ALA A 97 6.86 -9.61 19.02
N ASN A 98 6.65 -10.26 20.15
CA ASN A 98 6.49 -11.72 20.18
C ASN A 98 5.02 -12.12 19.96
N ARG A 99 4.81 -13.37 19.57
CA ARG A 99 3.47 -13.90 19.26
C ARG A 99 2.50 -13.76 20.44
N ALA A 100 2.92 -14.11 21.66
CA ALA A 100 2.06 -14.07 22.85
C ALA A 100 1.57 -12.65 23.17
N MET A 101 2.43 -11.64 23.02
CA MET A 101 2.05 -10.25 23.18
C MET A 101 0.98 -9.82 22.16
N VAL A 102 1.19 -10.17 20.89
CA VAL A 102 0.24 -9.80 19.84
C VAL A 102 -1.08 -10.54 20.01
N ASP A 103 -1.06 -11.82 20.38
CA ASP A 103 -2.29 -12.57 20.68
C ASP A 103 -3.07 -11.96 21.85
N ALA A 104 -2.38 -11.51 22.91
CA ALA A 104 -3.01 -10.82 24.04
C ALA A 104 -3.65 -9.48 23.63
N LEU A 105 -3.00 -8.72 22.75
CA LEU A 105 -3.55 -7.46 22.22
C LEU A 105 -4.75 -7.67 21.29
N LEU A 106 -4.80 -8.80 20.60
CA LEU A 106 -5.88 -9.15 19.68
C LEU A 106 -7.01 -9.95 20.35
N ALA A 107 -6.82 -10.40 21.60
CA ALA A 107 -7.84 -11.12 22.35
C ALA A 107 -9.03 -10.19 22.64
N PRO A 108 -10.28 -10.70 22.58
CA PRO A 108 -11.44 -9.95 23.02
C PRO A 108 -11.31 -9.54 24.48
N ALA A 109 -11.80 -8.35 24.84
CA ALA A 109 -11.77 -7.85 26.21
C ALA A 109 -12.58 -8.73 27.19
N ASP A 110 -13.58 -9.46 26.68
CA ASP A 110 -14.39 -10.42 27.43
C ASP A 110 -14.24 -11.83 26.84
N GLU A 111 -13.81 -12.79 27.65
CA GLU A 111 -13.72 -14.20 27.27
C GLU A 111 -15.04 -14.81 26.81
N ARG A 112 -16.18 -14.24 27.22
CA ARG A 112 -17.52 -14.67 26.80
C ARG A 112 -17.83 -14.27 25.34
N ALA A 113 -17.15 -13.29 24.79
CA ALA A 113 -17.27 -12.89 23.38
C ALA A 113 -16.56 -13.87 22.42
N ARG A 114 -15.80 -14.84 22.95
CA ARG A 114 -15.11 -15.87 22.15
C ARG A 114 -16.06 -16.81 21.38
N ALA A 115 -17.36 -16.82 21.72
CA ALA A 115 -18.35 -17.66 21.05
C ALA A 115 -18.89 -17.06 19.74
N ALA A 116 -18.63 -15.80 19.47
CA ALA A 116 -19.00 -15.14 18.21
C ALA A 116 -17.76 -14.43 17.65
N PRO A 117 -17.18 -14.88 16.53
CA PRO A 117 -16.04 -14.21 15.92
C PRO A 117 -16.49 -12.92 15.23
N THR A 118 -16.93 -11.95 16.02
CA THR A 118 -17.10 -10.59 15.54
C THR A 118 -15.78 -9.88 15.73
N TRP A 119 -14.97 -9.83 14.69
CA TRP A 119 -13.71 -9.08 14.59
C TRP A 119 -13.90 -7.55 14.69
N ARG A 120 -14.99 -7.13 15.28
CA ARG A 120 -15.25 -5.75 15.64
C ARG A 120 -14.71 -5.53 17.03
N GLY A 121 -13.47 -5.12 17.12
CA GLY A 121 -12.93 -4.51 18.31
C GLY A 121 -13.63 -3.19 18.56
N GLU A 122 -14.87 -3.24 19.01
CA GLU A 122 -15.61 -2.06 19.41
C GLU A 122 -15.27 -1.77 20.88
N GLY A 123 -14.51 -0.69 21.11
CA GLY A 123 -14.24 -0.19 22.45
C GLY A 123 -12.83 0.33 22.67
N ALA A 124 -12.64 1.04 23.76
CA ALA A 124 -11.36 1.65 24.17
C ALA A 124 -10.19 0.67 24.16
N HIS A 125 -10.42 -0.60 24.51
CA HIS A 125 -9.39 -1.63 24.53
C HIS A 125 -8.82 -1.93 23.13
N TRP A 126 -9.64 -1.97 22.07
CA TRP A 126 -9.12 -2.16 20.71
C TRP A 126 -8.28 -0.98 20.25
N GLU A 127 -8.69 0.24 20.56
CA GLU A 127 -7.94 1.43 20.19
C GLU A 127 -6.56 1.45 20.85
N GLU A 128 -6.48 1.09 22.14
CA GLU A 128 -5.22 0.95 22.86
C GLU A 128 -4.35 -0.16 22.28
N SER A 129 -4.92 -1.34 22.05
CA SER A 129 -4.22 -2.49 21.44
C SER A 129 -3.70 -2.13 20.05
N ARG A 130 -4.51 -1.51 19.23
CA ARG A 130 -4.15 -1.03 17.88
C ARG A 130 -2.99 -0.02 17.96
N ALA A 131 -3.06 0.92 18.88
CA ALA A 131 -1.98 1.89 19.07
C ALA A 131 -0.65 1.22 19.41
N VAL A 132 -0.64 0.20 20.27
CA VAL A 132 0.55 -0.59 20.60
C VAL A 132 1.05 -1.38 19.38
N LEU A 133 0.16 -2.04 18.64
CA LEU A 133 0.53 -2.78 17.42
C LEU A 133 1.18 -1.84 16.39
N LEU A 134 0.57 -0.68 16.14
CA LEU A 134 1.07 0.31 15.17
C LEU A 134 2.35 1.01 15.62
N ALA A 135 2.56 1.19 16.93
CA ALA A 135 3.83 1.70 17.47
C ALA A 135 5.00 0.73 17.22
N ASN A 136 4.71 -0.58 17.08
CA ASN A 136 5.69 -1.62 16.77
C ASN A 136 5.68 -2.03 15.28
N ASP A 137 4.95 -1.33 14.41
CA ASP A 137 4.91 -1.62 12.98
C ASP A 137 6.21 -1.21 12.29
N GLN A 138 6.84 -2.16 11.62
CA GLN A 138 8.13 -1.95 10.96
C GLN A 138 8.04 -0.92 9.83
N LEU A 139 6.96 -0.92 9.02
CA LEU A 139 6.84 0.03 7.91
C LEU A 139 6.74 1.45 8.41
N ARG A 140 5.90 1.70 9.41
CA ARG A 140 5.75 3.04 10.00
C ARG A 140 7.07 3.57 10.55
N ARG A 141 7.87 2.70 11.19
CA ARG A 141 9.21 3.06 11.66
C ARG A 141 10.13 3.42 10.49
N GLN A 142 10.17 2.59 9.44
CA GLN A 142 11.04 2.85 8.29
C GLN A 142 10.63 4.12 7.53
N MET A 143 9.33 4.43 7.45
CA MET A 143 8.83 5.69 6.89
C MET A 143 9.26 6.90 7.76
N ALA A 144 9.13 6.80 9.08
CA ALA A 144 9.51 7.86 10.01
C ALA A 144 11.01 8.14 10.01
N GLU A 145 11.83 7.11 9.86
CA GLU A 145 13.30 7.20 9.74
C GLU A 145 13.76 7.65 8.35
N GLY A 146 12.84 7.73 7.37
CA GLY A 146 13.18 8.02 5.98
C GLY A 146 13.95 6.89 5.27
N ALA A 147 14.02 5.70 5.87
CA ALA A 147 14.75 4.55 5.35
C ALA A 147 14.03 3.84 4.18
N ALA A 148 12.72 3.98 4.10
CA ALA A 148 11.90 3.56 2.95
C ALA A 148 10.62 4.39 2.90
N PHE A 149 10.03 4.54 1.70
CA PHE A 149 8.78 5.25 1.45
C PHE A 149 8.76 6.70 1.99
N ALA A 150 9.88 7.37 2.00
CA ALA A 150 9.98 8.78 2.39
C ALA A 150 9.07 9.65 1.51
N GLY A 151 8.25 10.49 2.14
CA GLY A 151 7.30 11.37 1.43
C GLY A 151 6.03 10.70 0.91
N TYR A 152 5.84 9.40 1.19
CA TYR A 152 4.53 8.76 1.03
C TYR A 152 3.66 8.95 2.27
N SER A 153 2.36 8.94 2.06
CA SER A 153 1.34 8.92 3.10
C SER A 153 0.62 7.58 3.12
N GLU A 154 0.08 7.22 4.26
CA GLU A 154 -0.81 6.07 4.43
C GLU A 154 -2.05 6.51 5.18
N GLY A 155 -3.18 5.86 4.91
CA GLY A 155 -4.40 6.05 5.66
C GLY A 155 -4.30 5.54 7.10
N GLU A 156 -5.17 6.04 7.96
CA GLU A 156 -5.26 5.49 9.31
C GLU A 156 -5.69 4.02 9.25
N ILE A 157 -4.91 3.14 9.86
CA ILE A 157 -5.23 1.71 9.94
C ILE A 157 -6.19 1.53 11.11
N LEU A 158 -7.46 1.27 10.79
CA LEU A 158 -8.53 1.03 11.76
C LEU A 158 -8.96 -0.44 11.83
N PHE A 159 -8.36 -1.28 10.99
CA PHE A 159 -8.65 -2.71 10.86
C PHE A 159 -7.59 -3.55 11.58
N HIS A 160 -7.90 -4.83 11.78
CA HIS A 160 -6.99 -5.80 12.37
C HIS A 160 -5.84 -6.20 11.43
N PRO A 161 -4.74 -6.79 11.94
CA PRO A 161 -3.68 -7.36 11.09
C PRO A 161 -4.25 -8.27 10.01
N THR A 162 -3.82 -8.05 8.76
CA THR A 162 -4.36 -8.76 7.59
C THR A 162 -3.70 -10.10 7.32
N TYR A 163 -2.62 -10.40 8.00
CA TYR A 163 -1.79 -11.60 7.85
C TYR A 163 -1.36 -12.13 9.21
N LYS A 164 -1.13 -13.38 9.47
CA LYS A 164 -1.42 -14.56 8.69
C LYS A 164 -2.60 -15.30 9.31
N PHE A 165 -3.63 -15.54 8.52
CA PHE A 165 -4.73 -16.39 8.94
C PHE A 165 -4.41 -17.89 8.74
N ASP A 166 -5.06 -18.75 9.51
CA ASP A 166 -4.93 -20.19 9.36
C ASP A 166 -5.59 -20.65 8.05
N SER A 167 -4.94 -21.55 7.32
CA SER A 167 -5.43 -22.03 6.02
C SER A 167 -6.60 -23.01 6.12
N LYS A 168 -6.90 -23.50 7.31
CA LYS A 168 -8.02 -24.43 7.57
C LYS A 168 -9.17 -23.74 8.28
N VAL A 169 -8.83 -22.86 9.23
CA VAL A 169 -9.78 -22.08 10.03
C VAL A 169 -9.57 -20.60 9.68
N HIS A 170 -10.09 -20.20 8.56
CA HIS A 170 -9.84 -18.87 7.97
C HIS A 170 -10.26 -17.66 8.84
N THR A 171 -10.91 -17.89 9.98
CA THR A 171 -11.31 -16.86 10.95
C THR A 171 -10.30 -16.65 12.08
N GLU A 172 -9.26 -17.49 12.16
CA GLU A 172 -8.26 -17.45 13.22
C GLU A 172 -6.87 -17.18 12.64
N TYR A 173 -6.00 -16.56 13.44
CA TYR A 173 -4.59 -16.42 13.05
C TYR A 173 -3.84 -17.74 13.11
N ASP A 174 -2.74 -17.81 12.33
CA ASP A 174 -1.88 -18.97 12.10
C ASP A 174 -1.63 -19.82 13.36
N ARG A 175 -2.13 -21.07 13.32
CA ARG A 175 -1.93 -22.10 14.36
C ARG A 175 -0.93 -23.18 13.97
N SER A 176 -0.24 -23.01 12.82
CA SER A 176 0.81 -23.93 12.41
C SER A 176 1.98 -23.91 13.40
N GLU A 177 2.88 -24.88 13.29
CA GLU A 177 4.13 -24.91 14.07
C GLU A 177 4.94 -23.61 13.96
N LYS A 178 4.79 -22.87 12.86
CA LYS A 178 5.49 -21.61 12.62
C LYS A 178 4.92 -20.42 13.41
N GLN A 179 3.67 -20.50 13.86
CA GLN A 179 2.97 -19.48 14.65
C GLN A 179 3.33 -18.05 14.23
N ARG A 180 3.09 -17.72 12.97
CA ARG A 180 3.43 -16.39 12.42
C ARG A 180 2.74 -15.29 13.23
N ILE A 181 3.51 -14.27 13.59
CA ILE A 181 2.99 -13.10 14.30
C ILE A 181 2.01 -12.38 13.38
N PRO A 182 0.76 -12.12 13.81
CA PRO A 182 -0.17 -11.29 13.06
C PRO A 182 0.45 -9.93 12.73
N ALA A 183 0.28 -9.47 11.48
CA ALA A 183 0.93 -8.24 11.02
C ALA A 183 0.14 -7.56 9.91
N TYR A 184 0.39 -6.27 9.70
CA TYR A 184 -0.13 -5.45 8.60
C TYR A 184 0.83 -5.54 7.41
N THR A 185 0.81 -6.65 6.68
CA THR A 185 1.72 -6.88 5.55
C THR A 185 1.23 -6.24 4.26
N ASP A 186 -0.09 -6.08 4.13
CA ASP A 186 -0.79 -5.61 2.94
C ASP A 186 -1.14 -4.13 3.11
N ARG A 187 -0.51 -3.27 2.31
CA ARG A 187 -0.52 -1.83 2.53
C ARG A 187 -0.83 -1.05 1.24
N VAL A 188 -1.40 0.15 1.43
CA VAL A 188 -1.58 1.12 0.34
C VAL A 188 -1.00 2.46 0.78
N LEU A 189 0.06 2.87 0.10
CA LEU A 189 0.74 4.14 0.31
C LEU A 189 0.51 5.03 -0.89
N TYR A 190 0.44 6.34 -0.69
CA TYR A 190 0.19 7.27 -1.78
C TYR A 190 0.99 8.56 -1.62
N ARG A 191 1.21 9.24 -2.75
CA ARG A 191 1.89 10.53 -2.82
C ARG A 191 1.30 11.35 -3.97
N GLY A 192 1.17 12.65 -3.78
CA GLY A 192 0.71 13.61 -4.79
C GLY A 192 -0.29 14.60 -4.24
N GLY A 193 -0.21 15.86 -4.66
CA GLY A 193 -1.06 16.95 -4.14
C GLY A 193 -2.52 16.90 -4.59
N GLY A 194 -2.83 16.14 -5.64
CA GLY A 194 -4.19 15.98 -6.18
C GLY A 194 -4.90 14.70 -5.75
N VAL A 195 -4.37 13.98 -4.75
CA VAL A 195 -4.92 12.71 -4.26
C VAL A 195 -5.48 12.90 -2.87
N GLU A 196 -6.77 12.64 -2.70
CA GLU A 196 -7.47 12.64 -1.42
C GLU A 196 -7.91 11.21 -1.09
N LEU A 197 -7.45 10.67 0.03
CA LEU A 197 -7.90 9.36 0.52
C LEU A 197 -9.30 9.50 1.12
N LEU A 198 -10.27 8.72 0.64
CA LEU A 198 -11.65 8.69 1.12
C LEU A 198 -11.91 7.56 2.09
N ARG A 199 -11.29 6.38 1.84
CA ARG A 199 -11.47 5.19 2.66
C ARG A 199 -10.21 4.33 2.61
N TYR A 200 -9.89 3.72 3.76
CA TYR A 200 -8.85 2.71 3.90
C TYR A 200 -9.35 1.60 4.80
N ALA A 201 -9.45 0.37 4.32
CA ALA A 201 -10.10 -0.71 5.07
C ALA A 201 -9.61 -2.10 4.61
N ALA A 202 -9.68 -3.08 5.51
CA ALA A 202 -9.59 -4.49 5.14
C ALA A 202 -10.96 -5.07 4.78
N CYS A 203 -10.99 -6.04 3.88
CA CYS A 203 -12.19 -6.81 3.54
C CYS A 203 -12.20 -8.12 4.33
N GLU A 204 -12.79 -8.10 5.51
CA GLU A 204 -12.80 -9.24 6.43
C GLU A 204 -13.70 -10.40 6.00
N SER A 205 -14.67 -10.15 5.10
CA SER A 205 -15.58 -11.18 4.60
C SER A 205 -14.98 -12.09 3.53
N LEU A 206 -13.82 -11.74 2.96
CA LEU A 206 -13.13 -12.56 1.96
C LEU A 206 -12.11 -13.47 2.65
N LEU A 207 -12.46 -14.75 2.76
CA LEU A 207 -11.72 -15.76 3.53
C LEU A 207 -10.96 -16.77 2.65
N THR A 208 -10.69 -16.46 1.40
CA THR A 208 -10.10 -17.40 0.42
C THR A 208 -8.57 -17.50 0.50
N SER A 209 -7.93 -16.69 1.33
CA SER A 209 -6.49 -16.61 1.48
C SER A 209 -6.09 -16.56 2.95
N ASP A 210 -4.83 -16.79 3.23
CA ASP A 210 -4.20 -16.51 4.52
C ASP A 210 -3.92 -15.02 4.77
N HIS A 211 -4.28 -14.16 3.79
CA HIS A 211 -4.38 -12.70 3.93
C HIS A 211 -5.83 -12.22 3.84
N ARG A 212 -6.10 -11.01 4.39
CA ARG A 212 -7.31 -10.24 4.10
C ARG A 212 -6.99 -9.17 3.08
N PRO A 213 -7.83 -9.01 2.03
CA PRO A 213 -7.65 -7.92 1.08
C PRO A 213 -7.75 -6.56 1.76
N VAL A 214 -6.87 -5.65 1.37
CA VAL A 214 -6.90 -4.25 1.80
C VAL A 214 -7.35 -3.38 0.64
N THR A 215 -8.22 -2.42 0.91
CA THR A 215 -8.77 -1.49 -0.08
C THR A 215 -8.49 -0.06 0.31
N ALA A 216 -8.17 0.77 -0.68
CA ALA A 216 -8.13 2.20 -0.53
C ALA A 216 -8.95 2.86 -1.64
N GLU A 217 -9.80 3.81 -1.28
CA GLU A 217 -10.58 4.62 -2.21
C GLU A 217 -10.05 6.04 -2.21
N PHE A 218 -9.78 6.56 -3.40
CA PHE A 218 -9.21 7.88 -3.59
C PHE A 218 -10.09 8.75 -4.48
N ARG A 219 -10.17 10.04 -4.15
CA ARG A 219 -10.60 11.09 -5.06
C ARG A 219 -9.38 11.67 -5.74
N LEU A 220 -9.39 11.70 -7.08
CA LEU A 220 -8.34 12.29 -7.87
C LEU A 220 -8.84 13.64 -8.44
N HIS A 221 -8.12 14.71 -8.13
CA HIS A 221 -8.26 16.01 -8.79
C HIS A 221 -7.36 16.01 -10.02
N TYR A 222 -7.95 16.00 -11.20
CA TYR A 222 -7.20 15.92 -12.44
C TYR A 222 -7.37 17.17 -13.33
N HIS A 223 -6.39 17.43 -14.18
CA HIS A 223 -6.42 18.51 -15.14
C HIS A 223 -6.94 17.98 -16.48
N PRO A 224 -8.08 18.50 -16.99
CA PRO A 224 -8.58 18.10 -18.30
C PRO A 224 -7.59 18.53 -19.40
N ILE A 225 -7.54 17.77 -20.49
CA ILE A 225 -6.81 18.21 -21.68
C ILE A 225 -7.57 19.41 -22.27
N PRO A 226 -6.92 20.57 -22.47
CA PRO A 226 -7.56 21.69 -23.13
C PRO A 226 -8.09 21.22 -24.50
N ALA A 227 -9.36 21.55 -24.80
CA ALA A 227 -9.87 21.32 -26.13
C ALA A 227 -8.98 22.09 -27.16
N PRO A 228 -8.69 21.48 -28.33
CA PRO A 228 -7.98 22.21 -29.37
C PRO A 228 -8.73 23.52 -29.62
N ALA A 229 -8.01 24.63 -29.64
CA ALA A 229 -8.59 25.96 -29.84
C ALA A 229 -9.47 25.89 -31.09
N ARG A 230 -10.80 25.97 -30.88
CA ARG A 230 -11.71 26.23 -32.01
C ARG A 230 -11.43 27.64 -32.47
N THR A 231 -11.07 27.79 -33.71
CA THR A 231 -10.78 29.08 -34.33
C THR A 231 -12.01 30.04 -34.40
N ASP A 232 -13.17 29.60 -33.85
CA ASP A 232 -14.36 30.46 -33.74
C ASP A 232 -15.12 30.25 -32.43
N ARG A 233 -15.22 31.36 -31.66
CA ARG A 233 -16.07 31.63 -30.49
C ARG A 233 -15.73 30.94 -29.17
N ALA A 234 -15.25 31.75 -28.24
CA ALA A 234 -15.00 31.44 -26.85
C ALA A 234 -16.27 31.03 -26.08
N VAL A 235 -16.25 29.84 -25.48
CA VAL A 235 -17.13 29.46 -24.38
C VAL A 235 -16.24 29.29 -23.16
N PRO A 236 -16.57 29.83 -21.98
CA PRO A 236 -15.70 29.73 -20.80
C PRO A 236 -15.56 28.28 -20.33
N ALA A 237 -14.34 27.86 -20.09
CA ALA A 237 -14.00 26.55 -19.57
C ALA A 237 -14.52 26.36 -18.14
N LYS A 238 -15.25 25.29 -17.87
CA LYS A 238 -15.62 24.86 -16.51
C LYS A 238 -14.39 24.31 -15.80
N SER A 239 -14.12 24.81 -14.61
CA SER A 239 -13.04 24.38 -13.74
C SER A 239 -13.26 22.98 -13.18
N GLY A 240 -12.25 22.12 -13.26
CA GLY A 240 -12.00 20.93 -12.45
C GLY A 240 -13.09 19.86 -12.42
N GLN A 241 -12.85 18.72 -13.08
CA GLN A 241 -13.61 17.47 -12.86
C GLN A 241 -12.87 16.59 -11.86
N THR A 242 -13.64 15.88 -11.02
CA THR A 242 -13.14 14.91 -10.03
C THR A 242 -13.62 13.51 -10.37
N SER A 243 -12.79 12.50 -10.19
CA SER A 243 -13.20 11.10 -10.25
C SER A 243 -12.67 10.33 -9.05
N SER A 244 -13.38 9.29 -8.62
CA SER A 244 -12.93 8.38 -7.55
C SER A 244 -12.28 7.14 -8.17
N VAL A 245 -11.16 6.70 -7.62
CA VAL A 245 -10.45 5.48 -8.02
C VAL A 245 -10.32 4.60 -6.79
N CYS A 246 -10.71 3.32 -6.92
CA CYS A 246 -10.55 2.30 -5.89
C CYS A 246 -9.39 1.36 -6.26
N ALA A 247 -8.49 1.09 -5.32
CA ALA A 247 -7.46 0.07 -5.46
C ALA A 247 -7.72 -1.07 -4.48
N VAL A 248 -7.69 -2.32 -4.99
CA VAL A 248 -7.88 -3.56 -4.22
C VAL A 248 -6.62 -4.41 -4.34
N MET A 249 -6.17 -4.98 -3.22
CA MET A 249 -5.09 -5.95 -3.15
C MET A 249 -5.60 -7.32 -2.73
#